data_6062af7952b36d49199cbc77958ab1bb
#
_entry.id   6062af7952b36d49199cbc77958ab1bb
#
_cell.length_a   1.000
_cell.length_b   1.000
_cell.length_c   1.000
_cell.angle_alpha   90.00
_cell.angle_beta   90.00
_cell.angle_gamma   90.00
#
_symmetry.space_group_name_H-M   'P 1'
#
loop_
_entity.id
_entity.type
_entity.pdbx_description
1 polymer ?
#
loop_
_entity_poly.entity_id
_entity_poly.type
_entity_poly.pdbx_seq_one_letter_code
_entity_poly.pdbx_strand_id
1 'polypeptide(L)'
;MTVELDEVQHFLAENAPYAQLPAESRALLTRSAEIRYCKRGSVILRCGEPNDLCWVIRSGAVDITDENGVLLDRREAGRSFGYSTILGENRNRYSMIAVEDSLLITITRADFLAVAEKDASFTRFFSSQSTRMRAAAEQVRNNDGSQSLRARLGDFMTTQPATLHPTESIQSAARAMRDKNVSSLVIATDEDICGIVTDRDLRSKVVADDVDVNMPVSGIMTLNPITAATTTPAFEAMMIMAEHGIHHLPVCDTNTAS
;
A
#
# COMPACT_ATOMS: atom_id res chain seq x y z
N MET A 1 22.66 11.05 -23.61
CA MET A 1 22.90 11.64 -22.27
C MET A 1 21.89 12.72 -21.88
N THR A 2 21.48 13.63 -22.76
CA THR A 2 20.53 14.72 -22.43
C THR A 2 19.07 14.22 -22.28
N VAL A 3 18.61 13.31 -23.11
CA VAL A 3 17.23 12.79 -23.12
C VAL A 3 16.91 11.98 -21.88
N GLU A 4 17.83 11.16 -21.39
CA GLU A 4 17.61 10.34 -20.19
C GLU A 4 17.48 11.19 -18.90
N LEU A 5 18.25 12.29 -18.79
CA LEU A 5 18.17 13.19 -17.65
C LEU A 5 16.86 13.98 -17.63
N ASP A 6 16.39 14.43 -18.80
CA ASP A 6 15.12 15.15 -18.92
C ASP A 6 13.94 14.22 -18.55
N GLU A 7 13.96 12.95 -18.94
CA GLU A 7 12.95 11.97 -18.54
C GLU A 7 12.96 11.71 -17.03
N VAL A 8 14.15 11.60 -16.43
CA VAL A 8 14.27 11.41 -14.97
C VAL A 8 13.74 12.63 -14.22
N GLN A 9 14.05 13.84 -14.67
CA GLN A 9 13.54 15.07 -14.07
C GLN A 9 12.03 15.19 -14.18
N HIS A 10 11.47 14.82 -15.34
CA HIS A 10 10.02 14.80 -15.54
C HIS A 10 9.34 13.81 -14.60
N PHE A 11 9.86 12.58 -14.54
CA PHE A 11 9.34 11.56 -13.61
C PHE A 11 9.37 12.03 -12.15
N LEU A 12 10.48 12.64 -11.70
CA LEU A 12 10.57 13.17 -10.34
C LEU A 12 9.61 14.34 -10.11
N ALA A 13 9.32 15.15 -11.12
CA ALA A 13 8.38 16.27 -11.01
C ALA A 13 6.92 15.83 -10.80
N GLU A 14 6.60 14.58 -11.12
CA GLU A 14 5.26 13.99 -10.94
C GLU A 14 5.11 13.20 -9.63
N ASN A 15 6.23 12.91 -8.94
CA ASN A 15 6.23 12.00 -7.79
C ASN A 15 6.68 12.69 -6.49
N ALA A 16 5.91 12.49 -5.40
CA ALA A 16 6.28 13.00 -4.07
C ALA A 16 7.48 12.22 -3.48
N PRO A 17 8.39 12.89 -2.76
CA PRO A 17 8.38 14.31 -2.38
C PRO A 17 8.99 15.24 -3.43
N TYR A 18 9.53 14.70 -4.51
CA TYR A 18 10.32 15.43 -5.52
C TYR A 18 9.49 16.46 -6.28
N ALA A 19 8.20 16.20 -6.49
CA ALA A 19 7.27 17.11 -7.14
C ALA A 19 7.18 18.49 -6.43
N GLN A 20 7.40 18.51 -5.11
CA GLN A 20 7.31 19.72 -4.30
C GLN A 20 8.61 20.55 -4.31
N LEU A 21 9.70 20.00 -4.83
CA LEU A 21 10.99 20.68 -4.91
C LEU A 21 11.01 21.71 -6.03
N PRO A 22 11.76 22.81 -5.86
CA PRO A 22 12.11 23.72 -6.97
C PRO A 22 12.80 22.97 -8.11
N ALA A 23 12.65 23.45 -9.35
CA ALA A 23 13.28 22.84 -10.52
C ALA A 23 14.81 22.71 -10.38
N GLU A 24 15.46 23.70 -9.78
CA GLU A 24 16.91 23.69 -9.52
C GLU A 24 17.32 22.57 -8.56
N SER A 25 16.52 22.30 -7.51
CA SER A 25 16.77 21.22 -6.57
C SER A 25 16.58 19.85 -7.23
N ARG A 26 15.56 19.69 -8.10
CA ARG A 26 15.40 18.48 -8.89
C ARG A 26 16.57 18.26 -9.86
N ALA A 27 17.01 19.29 -10.54
CA ALA A 27 18.18 19.23 -11.42
C ALA A 27 19.46 18.81 -10.66
N LEU A 28 19.60 19.28 -9.42
CA LEU A 28 20.71 18.87 -8.55
C LEU A 28 20.64 17.38 -8.19
N LEU A 29 19.46 16.86 -7.82
CA LEU A 29 19.26 15.44 -7.53
C LEU A 29 19.59 14.53 -8.71
N THR A 30 19.35 15.01 -9.92
CA THR A 30 19.50 14.19 -11.13
C THR A 30 20.85 14.37 -11.82
N ARG A 31 21.73 15.23 -11.29
CA ARG A 31 23.02 15.54 -11.91
C ARG A 31 23.89 14.30 -12.18
N SER A 32 23.88 13.35 -11.25
CA SER A 32 24.63 12.09 -11.32
C SER A 32 23.68 10.87 -11.27
N ALA A 33 22.42 11.07 -11.63
CA ALA A 33 21.44 9.99 -11.63
C ALA A 33 21.71 8.99 -12.76
N GLU A 34 21.53 7.71 -12.45
CA GLU A 34 21.60 6.61 -13.42
C GLU A 34 20.27 5.83 -13.36
N ILE A 35 19.87 5.27 -14.50
CA ILE A 35 18.79 4.30 -14.56
C ILE A 35 19.40 2.90 -14.55
N ARG A 36 18.98 2.07 -13.61
CA ARG A 36 19.42 0.68 -13.47
C ARG A 36 18.26 -0.27 -13.67
N TYR A 37 18.44 -1.25 -14.52
CA TYR A 37 17.53 -2.38 -14.65
C TYR A 37 17.86 -3.44 -13.60
N CYS A 38 16.84 -3.88 -12.87
CA CYS A 38 16.91 -4.96 -11.90
C CYS A 38 15.89 -6.03 -12.28
N LYS A 39 16.39 -7.23 -12.58
CA LYS A 39 15.55 -8.38 -12.91
C LYS A 39 14.79 -8.83 -11.67
N ARG A 40 13.59 -9.35 -11.84
CA ARG A 40 12.82 -10.02 -10.79
C ARG A 40 13.68 -11.02 -10.01
N GLY A 41 13.61 -10.96 -8.68
CA GLY A 41 14.39 -11.77 -7.75
C GLY A 41 15.78 -11.21 -7.42
N SER A 42 16.21 -10.11 -8.06
CA SER A 42 17.50 -9.48 -7.74
C SER A 42 17.46 -8.85 -6.36
N VAL A 43 18.48 -9.10 -5.55
CA VAL A 43 18.72 -8.38 -4.29
C VAL A 43 19.44 -7.08 -4.62
N ILE A 44 18.76 -5.95 -4.43
CA ILE A 44 19.26 -4.60 -4.72
C ILE A 44 20.13 -4.11 -3.58
N LEU A 45 19.66 -4.26 -2.35
CA LEU A 45 20.37 -3.93 -1.11
C LEU A 45 20.23 -5.09 -0.13
N ARG A 46 21.32 -5.41 0.60
CA ARG A 46 21.32 -6.43 1.64
C ARG A 46 21.32 -5.81 3.03
N CYS A 47 20.60 -6.43 3.96
CA CYS A 47 20.69 -6.10 5.37
C CYS A 47 22.16 -6.22 5.84
N GLY A 48 22.63 -5.24 6.63
CA GLY A 48 23.99 -5.17 7.14
C GLY A 48 25.04 -4.60 6.19
N GLU A 49 24.75 -4.45 4.89
CA GLU A 49 25.68 -3.85 3.93
C GLU A 49 25.60 -2.32 3.89
N PRO A 50 26.70 -1.62 3.58
CA PRO A 50 26.70 -0.17 3.37
C PRO A 50 25.97 0.17 2.07
N ASN A 51 25.38 1.38 2.00
CA ASN A 51 24.75 1.91 0.80
C ASN A 51 24.89 3.44 0.77
N ASP A 52 25.30 3.97 -0.37
CA ASP A 52 25.51 5.40 -0.62
C ASP A 52 24.55 5.96 -1.66
N LEU A 53 23.49 5.22 -2.00
CA LEU A 53 22.51 5.62 -2.99
C LEU A 53 21.11 5.68 -2.39
N CYS A 54 20.36 6.70 -2.78
CA CYS A 54 18.91 6.68 -2.71
C CYS A 54 18.37 6.15 -4.03
N TRP A 55 17.43 5.24 -3.95
CA TRP A 55 16.82 4.54 -5.07
C TRP A 55 15.37 4.98 -5.23
N VAL A 56 14.96 5.30 -6.44
CA VAL A 56 13.58 5.64 -6.79
C VAL A 56 13.07 4.63 -7.81
N ILE A 57 11.94 4.03 -7.56
CA ILE A 57 11.33 3.06 -8.46
C ILE A 57 10.65 3.81 -9.60
N ARG A 58 11.19 3.70 -10.82
CA ARG A 58 10.56 4.26 -12.03
C ARG A 58 9.43 3.34 -12.52
N SER A 59 9.67 2.04 -12.52
CA SER A 59 8.67 1.01 -12.84
C SER A 59 9.01 -0.29 -12.12
N GLY A 60 8.02 -1.17 -11.91
CA GLY A 60 8.14 -2.40 -11.17
C GLY A 60 7.86 -2.23 -9.68
N ALA A 61 8.26 -3.23 -8.88
CA ALA A 61 8.02 -3.26 -7.43
C ALA A 61 9.20 -3.89 -6.67
N VAL A 62 9.41 -3.40 -5.44
CA VAL A 62 10.51 -3.82 -4.55
C VAL A 62 9.94 -4.16 -3.18
N ASP A 63 10.23 -5.37 -2.68
CA ASP A 63 9.94 -5.79 -1.32
C ASP A 63 11.07 -5.37 -0.37
N ILE A 64 10.68 -4.89 0.80
CA ILE A 64 11.57 -4.60 1.91
C ILE A 64 11.36 -5.68 2.96
N THR A 65 12.43 -6.44 3.24
CA THR A 65 12.39 -7.54 4.20
C THR A 65 13.39 -7.33 5.33
N ASP A 66 13.10 -7.90 6.49
CA ASP A 66 14.04 -7.94 7.60
C ASP A 66 15.17 -8.96 7.37
N GLU A 67 16.02 -9.15 8.38
CA GLU A 67 17.13 -10.11 8.37
C GLU A 67 16.69 -11.58 8.25
N ASN A 68 15.46 -11.89 8.64
CA ASN A 68 14.85 -13.23 8.58
C ASN A 68 14.04 -13.46 7.28
N GLY A 69 13.98 -12.46 6.39
CA GLY A 69 13.23 -12.51 5.15
C GLY A 69 11.74 -12.19 5.32
N VAL A 70 11.32 -11.71 6.48
CA VAL A 70 9.92 -11.31 6.73
C VAL A 70 9.63 -10.02 5.98
N LEU A 71 8.55 -10.01 5.19
CA LEU A 71 8.11 -8.84 4.44
C LEU A 71 7.63 -7.75 5.40
N LEU A 72 8.22 -6.56 5.30
CA LEU A 72 7.86 -5.39 6.07
C LEU A 72 7.07 -4.36 5.27
N ASP A 73 7.38 -4.21 3.98
CA ASP A 73 6.75 -3.24 3.09
C ASP A 73 6.97 -3.65 1.63
N ARG A 74 6.04 -3.26 0.75
CA ARG A 74 6.21 -3.33 -0.70
C ARG A 74 6.13 -1.92 -1.28
N ARG A 75 7.08 -1.58 -2.13
CA ARG A 75 7.14 -0.27 -2.80
C ARG A 75 7.03 -0.41 -4.29
N GLU A 76 6.21 0.44 -4.85
CA GLU A 76 5.90 0.50 -6.28
C GLU A 76 6.45 1.79 -6.90
N ALA A 77 6.17 2.01 -8.17
CA ALA A 77 6.62 3.20 -8.92
C ALA A 77 6.35 4.51 -8.17
N GLY A 78 7.29 5.45 -8.24
CA GLY A 78 7.28 6.73 -7.52
C GLY A 78 7.81 6.66 -6.09
N ARG A 79 7.98 5.48 -5.50
CA ARG A 79 8.48 5.32 -4.12
C ARG A 79 10.01 5.18 -4.09
N SER A 80 10.58 5.56 -2.94
CA SER A 80 12.04 5.59 -2.73
C SER A 80 12.47 4.67 -1.60
N PHE A 81 13.68 4.13 -1.68
CA PHE A 81 14.31 3.33 -0.62
C PHE A 81 15.83 3.58 -0.56
N GLY A 82 16.51 3.02 0.43
CA GLY A 82 17.97 3.14 0.59
C GLY A 82 18.46 4.44 1.23
N TYR A 83 17.59 5.41 1.44
CA TYR A 83 17.94 6.74 1.97
C TYR A 83 18.27 6.75 3.48
N SER A 84 17.93 5.74 4.24
CA SER A 84 18.21 5.70 5.69
C SER A 84 19.70 5.72 6.00
N THR A 85 20.50 5.05 5.16
CA THR A 85 21.97 5.08 5.26
C THR A 85 22.56 6.45 4.95
N ILE A 86 21.90 7.24 4.12
CA ILE A 86 22.30 8.62 3.82
C ILE A 86 21.98 9.54 5.00
N LEU A 87 20.85 9.31 5.69
CA LEU A 87 20.34 10.14 6.79
C LEU A 87 20.92 9.77 8.17
N GLY A 88 21.96 8.95 8.25
CA GLY A 88 22.70 8.71 9.48
C GLY A 88 22.81 7.26 9.93
N GLU A 89 22.24 6.31 9.20
CA GLU A 89 22.51 4.90 9.44
C GLU A 89 23.80 4.49 8.70
N ASN A 90 24.63 3.67 9.34
CA ASN A 90 25.91 3.25 8.72
C ASN A 90 25.71 2.06 7.75
N ARG A 91 24.63 1.31 7.91
CA ARG A 91 24.33 0.09 7.16
C ARG A 91 22.84 -0.06 6.92
N ASN A 92 22.47 -0.77 5.85
CA ASN A 92 21.08 -1.10 5.59
C ASN A 92 20.52 -1.96 6.73
N ARG A 93 19.38 -1.57 7.28
CA ARG A 93 18.66 -2.37 8.28
C ARG A 93 17.85 -3.50 7.65
N TYR A 94 17.52 -3.37 6.38
CA TYR A 94 16.61 -4.23 5.66
C TYR A 94 17.19 -4.62 4.31
N SER A 95 16.79 -5.76 3.78
CA SER A 95 17.08 -6.14 2.40
C SER A 95 15.98 -5.61 1.46
N MET A 96 16.36 -5.26 0.24
CA MET A 96 15.46 -4.78 -0.82
C MET A 96 15.60 -5.69 -2.03
N ILE A 97 14.48 -6.30 -2.43
CA ILE A 97 14.43 -7.35 -3.46
C ILE A 97 13.44 -6.94 -4.54
N ALA A 98 13.85 -6.95 -5.78
CA ALA A 98 12.95 -6.72 -6.91
C ALA A 98 11.96 -7.88 -7.04
N VAL A 99 10.67 -7.63 -6.96
CA VAL A 99 9.61 -8.65 -7.13
C VAL A 99 9.05 -8.71 -8.55
N GLU A 100 9.39 -7.69 -9.34
CA GLU A 100 9.13 -7.59 -10.77
C GLU A 100 10.39 -7.07 -11.46
N ASP A 101 10.44 -7.20 -12.78
CA ASP A 101 11.46 -6.52 -13.60
C ASP A 101 11.30 -5.01 -13.40
N SER A 102 12.33 -4.38 -12.85
CA SER A 102 12.21 -3.02 -12.35
C SER A 102 13.24 -2.09 -12.98
N LEU A 103 12.84 -0.86 -13.26
CA LEU A 103 13.73 0.25 -13.60
C LEU A 103 13.86 1.17 -12.38
N LEU A 104 15.08 1.37 -11.92
CA LEU A 104 15.40 2.13 -10.73
C LEU A 104 16.26 3.33 -11.09
N ILE A 105 15.90 4.49 -10.57
CA ILE A 105 16.71 5.70 -10.64
C ILE A 105 17.57 5.75 -9.39
N THR A 106 18.88 5.97 -9.53
CA THR A 106 19.79 6.14 -8.41
C THR A 106 20.13 7.62 -8.22
N ILE A 107 20.16 8.05 -6.96
CA ILE A 107 20.58 9.40 -6.55
C ILE A 107 21.74 9.22 -5.59
N THR A 108 22.85 9.88 -5.85
CA THR A 108 24.04 9.76 -5.00
C THR A 108 23.82 10.39 -3.61
N ARG A 109 24.55 9.93 -2.60
CA ARG A 109 24.59 10.54 -1.27
C ARG A 109 24.85 12.05 -1.36
N ALA A 110 25.81 12.46 -2.17
CA ALA A 110 26.21 13.86 -2.29
C ALA A 110 25.06 14.74 -2.84
N ASP A 111 24.40 14.32 -3.91
CA ASP A 111 23.30 15.06 -4.51
C ASP A 111 22.07 15.07 -3.60
N PHE A 112 21.78 13.95 -2.92
CA PHE A 112 20.70 13.88 -1.94
C PHE A 112 20.90 14.84 -0.77
N LEU A 113 22.11 14.84 -0.16
CA LEU A 113 22.42 15.70 0.98
C LEU A 113 22.45 17.17 0.57
N ALA A 114 22.93 17.51 -0.61
CA ALA A 114 22.94 18.89 -1.11
C ALA A 114 21.52 19.48 -1.25
N VAL A 115 20.51 18.65 -1.53
CA VAL A 115 19.10 19.07 -1.52
C VAL A 115 18.52 19.04 -0.11
N ALA A 116 18.84 18.02 0.68
CA ALA A 116 18.35 17.90 2.06
C ALA A 116 18.78 19.08 2.96
N GLU A 117 19.96 19.65 2.71
CA GLU A 117 20.45 20.87 3.40
C GLU A 117 19.67 22.12 3.03
N LYS A 118 19.16 22.20 1.78
CA LYS A 118 18.43 23.35 1.27
C LYS A 118 16.94 23.32 1.55
N ASP A 119 16.37 22.11 1.69
CA ASP A 119 14.94 21.91 1.83
C ASP A 119 14.60 21.03 3.05
N ALA A 120 14.16 21.71 4.11
CA ALA A 120 13.77 21.03 5.35
C ALA A 120 12.51 20.16 5.19
N SER A 121 11.64 20.41 4.21
CA SER A 121 10.45 19.60 3.96
C SER A 121 10.84 18.25 3.35
N PHE A 122 11.81 18.26 2.45
CA PHE A 122 12.40 17.07 1.85
C PHE A 122 13.03 16.16 2.92
N THR A 123 13.85 16.75 3.80
CA THR A 123 14.46 15.99 4.92
C THR A 123 13.43 15.42 5.86
N ARG A 124 12.40 16.19 6.24
CA ARG A 124 11.30 15.71 7.11
C ARG A 124 10.52 14.56 6.49
N PHE A 125 10.27 14.62 5.20
CA PHE A 125 9.57 13.53 4.50
C PHE A 125 10.29 12.19 4.68
N PHE A 126 11.58 12.13 4.36
CA PHE A 126 12.35 10.89 4.46
C PHE A 126 12.61 10.45 5.90
N SER A 127 12.81 11.37 6.82
CA SER A 127 12.96 11.05 8.25
C SER A 127 11.66 10.45 8.82
N SER A 128 10.48 10.98 8.44
CA SER A 128 9.19 10.45 8.85
C SER A 128 8.93 9.04 8.30
N GLN A 129 9.32 8.80 7.05
CA GLN A 129 9.24 7.48 6.43
C GLN A 129 10.12 6.45 7.14
N SER A 130 11.37 6.83 7.49
CA SER A 130 12.29 5.98 8.25
C SER A 130 11.71 5.62 9.63
N THR A 131 11.11 6.58 10.32
CA THR A 131 10.48 6.34 11.64
C THR A 131 9.29 5.39 11.53
N ARG A 132 8.42 5.58 10.53
CA ARG A 132 7.27 4.68 10.28
C ARG A 132 7.73 3.25 9.97
N MET A 133 8.76 3.10 9.14
CA MET A 133 9.31 1.79 8.80
C MET A 133 9.88 1.08 10.03
N ARG A 134 10.60 1.80 10.90
CA ARG A 134 11.11 1.24 12.16
C ARG A 134 9.99 0.78 13.07
N ALA A 135 8.96 1.60 13.26
CA ALA A 135 7.80 1.25 14.07
C ALA A 135 7.07 0.01 13.52
N ALA A 136 6.89 -0.08 12.21
CA ALA A 136 6.30 -1.25 11.57
C ALA A 136 7.17 -2.52 11.78
N ALA A 137 8.50 -2.42 11.62
CA ALA A 137 9.41 -3.52 11.86
C ALA A 137 9.45 -3.97 13.33
N GLU A 138 9.35 -3.03 14.27
CA GLU A 138 9.25 -3.35 15.70
C GLU A 138 7.94 -4.05 16.04
N GLN A 139 6.82 -3.64 15.44
CA GLN A 139 5.53 -4.33 15.59
C GLN A 139 5.60 -5.77 15.05
N VAL A 140 6.23 -5.99 13.90
CA VAL A 140 6.42 -7.33 13.33
C VAL A 140 7.33 -8.19 14.22
N ARG A 141 8.38 -7.64 14.82
CA ARG A 141 9.27 -8.36 15.75
C ARG A 141 8.62 -8.66 17.10
N ASN A 142 7.84 -7.72 17.62
CA ASN A 142 7.15 -7.87 18.90
C ASN A 142 5.94 -8.81 18.79
N ASN A 143 5.39 -8.97 17.60
CA ASN A 143 4.50 -10.06 17.25
C ASN A 143 5.34 -11.31 16.96
N ASP A 144 5.81 -11.96 18.03
CA ASP A 144 6.34 -13.31 17.92
C ASP A 144 5.42 -14.11 16.98
N GLY A 145 5.98 -14.81 15.97
CA GLY A 145 5.19 -15.48 14.93
C GLY A 145 4.08 -16.41 15.46
N SER A 146 4.12 -16.75 16.75
CA SER A 146 3.08 -17.43 17.49
C SER A 146 1.87 -16.53 17.83
N GLN A 147 2.04 -15.21 17.99
CA GLN A 147 0.93 -14.29 18.27
C GLN A 147 0.18 -13.90 16.99
N SER A 148 0.89 -13.69 15.88
CA SER A 148 0.24 -13.39 14.58
C SER A 148 -0.63 -14.55 14.09
N LEU A 149 -0.24 -15.81 14.37
CA LEU A 149 -1.06 -16.99 14.08
C LEU A 149 -2.25 -17.14 15.03
N ARG A 150 -2.19 -16.53 16.21
CA ARG A 150 -3.25 -16.56 17.24
C ARG A 150 -4.14 -15.32 17.25
N ALA A 151 -3.71 -14.25 16.59
CA ALA A 151 -4.47 -13.02 16.51
C ALA A 151 -5.83 -13.29 15.83
N ARG A 152 -6.89 -12.75 16.41
CA ARG A 152 -8.26 -12.97 15.94
C ARG A 152 -8.72 -11.77 15.11
N LEU A 153 -9.70 -11.98 14.25
CA LEU A 153 -10.25 -10.89 13.43
C LEU A 153 -10.76 -9.73 14.28
N GLY A 154 -11.33 -10.01 15.45
CA GLY A 154 -11.78 -8.99 16.39
C GLY A 154 -10.70 -7.99 16.81
N ASP A 155 -9.41 -8.36 16.74
CA ASP A 155 -8.28 -7.50 17.11
C ASP A 155 -7.91 -6.46 16.03
N PHE A 156 -8.35 -6.68 14.76
CA PHE A 156 -7.99 -5.82 13.60
C PHE A 156 -9.17 -5.31 12.80
N MET A 157 -10.38 -5.89 13.01
CA MET A 157 -11.54 -5.51 12.21
C MET A 157 -11.90 -4.04 12.39
N THR A 158 -12.51 -3.46 11.38
CA THR A 158 -13.18 -2.16 11.51
C THR A 158 -14.44 -2.34 12.35
N THR A 159 -14.48 -1.74 13.53
CA THR A 159 -15.58 -1.87 14.50
C THR A 159 -16.86 -1.13 14.07
N GLN A 160 -16.74 -0.19 13.13
CA GLN A 160 -17.86 0.53 12.53
C GLN A 160 -17.83 0.38 11.02
N PRO A 161 -18.30 -0.76 10.47
CA PRO A 161 -18.31 -0.96 9.04
C PRO A 161 -19.22 0.05 8.36
N ALA A 162 -18.90 0.41 7.13
CA ALA A 162 -19.78 1.21 6.31
C ALA A 162 -20.95 0.34 5.83
N THR A 163 -22.14 0.62 6.31
CA THR A 163 -23.37 -0.12 5.97
C THR A 163 -24.31 0.72 5.13
N LEU A 164 -25.19 0.05 4.37
CA LEU A 164 -26.26 0.65 3.61
C LEU A 164 -27.47 -0.30 3.58
N HIS A 165 -28.68 0.25 3.60
CA HIS A 165 -29.89 -0.56 3.51
C HIS A 165 -30.09 -1.07 2.07
N PRO A 166 -30.60 -2.30 1.82
CA PRO A 166 -30.74 -2.90 0.48
C PRO A 166 -31.67 -2.13 -0.47
N THR A 167 -32.58 -1.31 0.04
CA THR A 167 -33.49 -0.47 -0.76
C THR A 167 -32.89 0.87 -1.18
N GLU A 168 -31.73 1.24 -0.62
CA GLU A 168 -31.02 2.46 -1.02
C GLU A 168 -30.52 2.34 -2.46
N SER A 169 -30.35 3.48 -3.14
CA SER A 169 -29.93 3.51 -4.52
C SER A 169 -28.46 3.15 -4.71
N ILE A 170 -28.12 2.65 -5.89
CA ILE A 170 -26.73 2.45 -6.32
C ILE A 170 -25.94 3.76 -6.23
N GLN A 171 -26.55 4.90 -6.53
CA GLN A 171 -25.93 6.21 -6.39
C GLN A 171 -25.61 6.54 -4.92
N SER A 172 -26.50 6.18 -3.97
CA SER A 172 -26.25 6.33 -2.53
C SER A 172 -25.04 5.49 -2.11
N ALA A 173 -24.92 4.27 -2.63
CA ALA A 173 -23.76 3.39 -2.36
C ALA A 173 -22.45 4.03 -2.85
N ALA A 174 -22.40 4.51 -4.08
CA ALA A 174 -21.22 5.17 -4.65
C ALA A 174 -20.82 6.43 -3.85
N ARG A 175 -21.79 7.23 -3.42
CA ARG A 175 -21.54 8.40 -2.56
C ARG A 175 -21.02 8.00 -1.19
N ALA A 176 -21.61 6.98 -0.56
CA ALA A 176 -21.18 6.50 0.74
C ALA A 176 -19.74 5.97 0.70
N MET A 177 -19.36 5.23 -0.36
CA MET A 177 -17.98 4.79 -0.57
C MET A 177 -17.00 5.96 -0.68
N ARG A 178 -17.34 6.96 -1.49
CA ARG A 178 -16.53 8.17 -1.66
C ARG A 178 -16.38 8.94 -0.35
N ASP A 179 -17.49 9.23 0.33
CA ASP A 179 -17.52 10.13 1.48
C ASP A 179 -16.86 9.50 2.72
N LYS A 180 -16.94 8.16 2.83
CA LYS A 180 -16.27 7.38 3.88
C LYS A 180 -14.87 6.88 3.48
N ASN A 181 -14.46 7.13 2.24
CA ASN A 181 -13.19 6.66 1.66
C ASN A 181 -12.99 5.15 1.84
N VAL A 182 -13.99 4.37 1.46
CA VAL A 182 -13.99 2.90 1.51
C VAL A 182 -14.30 2.31 0.13
N SER A 183 -13.79 1.12 -0.14
CA SER A 183 -13.99 0.39 -1.40
C SER A 183 -15.09 -0.67 -1.34
N SER A 184 -15.76 -0.82 -0.19
CA SER A 184 -16.86 -1.77 -0.01
C SER A 184 -17.88 -1.26 1.02
N LEU A 185 -19.12 -1.72 0.87
CA LEU A 185 -20.21 -1.49 1.82
C LEU A 185 -20.86 -2.82 2.16
N VAL A 186 -21.13 -3.02 3.43
CA VAL A 186 -22.00 -4.11 3.87
C VAL A 186 -23.46 -3.69 3.67
N ILE A 187 -24.21 -4.48 2.94
CA ILE A 187 -25.65 -4.26 2.74
C ILE A 187 -26.39 -5.05 3.79
N ALA A 188 -27.07 -4.34 4.66
CA ALA A 188 -27.70 -4.93 5.84
C ALA A 188 -29.06 -4.28 6.13
N THR A 189 -29.93 -5.04 6.77
CA THR A 189 -31.11 -4.56 7.50
C THR A 189 -30.76 -4.43 8.99
N ASP A 190 -31.72 -4.04 9.81
CA ASP A 190 -31.52 -4.00 11.27
C ASP A 190 -31.30 -5.39 11.89
N GLU A 191 -31.67 -6.45 11.18
CA GLU A 191 -31.64 -7.83 11.66
C GLU A 191 -30.48 -8.64 11.07
N ASP A 192 -30.13 -8.45 9.76
CA ASP A 192 -29.24 -9.35 9.03
C ASP A 192 -28.35 -8.64 8.00
N ILE A 193 -27.19 -9.25 7.72
CA ILE A 193 -26.36 -8.92 6.56
C ILE A 193 -26.94 -9.56 5.31
N CYS A 194 -27.44 -8.72 4.40
CA CYS A 194 -28.04 -9.15 3.14
C CYS A 194 -27.02 -9.40 2.03
N GLY A 195 -25.92 -8.62 2.03
CA GLY A 195 -24.94 -8.68 0.96
C GLY A 195 -23.74 -7.78 1.17
N ILE A 196 -22.90 -7.73 0.16
CA ILE A 196 -21.76 -6.81 0.05
C ILE A 196 -21.74 -6.19 -1.36
N VAL A 197 -21.39 -4.91 -1.44
CA VAL A 197 -21.12 -4.20 -2.70
C VAL A 197 -19.73 -3.59 -2.64
N THR A 198 -19.00 -3.71 -3.72
CA THR A 198 -17.63 -3.18 -3.86
C THR A 198 -17.56 -2.18 -5.01
N ASP A 199 -16.50 -1.40 -5.08
CA ASP A 199 -16.18 -0.52 -6.21
C ASP A 199 -16.04 -1.29 -7.53
N ARG A 200 -15.63 -2.58 -7.46
CA ARG A 200 -15.60 -3.48 -8.60
C ARG A 200 -17.00 -3.76 -9.13
N ASP A 201 -17.99 -3.97 -8.25
CA ASP A 201 -19.39 -4.20 -8.65
C ASP A 201 -19.94 -2.96 -9.35
N LEU A 202 -19.67 -1.76 -8.84
CA LEU A 202 -20.06 -0.51 -9.49
C LEU A 202 -19.50 -0.40 -10.90
N ARG A 203 -18.22 -0.75 -11.10
CA ARG A 203 -17.60 -0.71 -12.43
C ARG A 203 -18.12 -1.81 -13.35
N SER A 204 -18.22 -3.04 -12.87
CA SER A 204 -18.48 -4.21 -13.72
C SER A 204 -19.98 -4.45 -13.95
N LYS A 205 -20.84 -4.10 -13.01
CA LYS A 205 -22.30 -4.35 -13.10
C LYS A 205 -23.11 -3.09 -13.39
N VAL A 206 -22.57 -1.89 -13.09
CA VAL A 206 -23.32 -0.65 -13.30
C VAL A 206 -22.80 0.11 -14.51
N VAL A 207 -21.49 0.45 -14.52
CA VAL A 207 -20.92 1.24 -15.60
C VAL A 207 -20.81 0.42 -16.90
N ALA A 208 -20.40 -0.85 -16.82
CA ALA A 208 -20.24 -1.69 -17.99
C ALA A 208 -21.57 -2.11 -18.64
N ASP A 209 -22.63 -2.28 -17.83
CA ASP A 209 -23.96 -2.76 -18.30
C ASP A 209 -25.00 -1.63 -18.39
N ASP A 210 -24.59 -0.35 -18.22
CA ASP A 210 -25.43 0.85 -18.28
C ASP A 210 -26.68 0.78 -17.39
N VAL A 211 -26.51 0.26 -16.15
CA VAL A 211 -27.58 0.10 -15.17
C VAL A 211 -27.95 1.46 -14.56
N ASP A 212 -29.25 1.75 -14.43
CA ASP A 212 -29.74 2.97 -13.80
C ASP A 212 -29.29 3.06 -12.34
N VAL A 213 -28.53 4.10 -12.03
CA VAL A 213 -27.98 4.36 -10.69
C VAL A 213 -29.06 4.64 -9.62
N ASN A 214 -30.28 4.89 -10.01
CA ASN A 214 -31.43 5.05 -9.11
C ASN A 214 -32.06 3.72 -8.67
N MET A 215 -31.65 2.61 -9.29
CA MET A 215 -32.09 1.28 -8.88
C MET A 215 -31.60 0.94 -7.47
N PRO A 216 -32.32 0.08 -6.73
CA PRO A 216 -31.87 -0.40 -5.43
C PRO A 216 -30.53 -1.12 -5.49
N VAL A 217 -29.67 -0.91 -4.50
CA VAL A 217 -28.34 -1.52 -4.40
C VAL A 217 -28.41 -3.05 -4.28
N SER A 218 -29.55 -3.58 -3.81
CA SER A 218 -29.81 -5.03 -3.79
C SER A 218 -29.73 -5.70 -5.17
N GLY A 219 -29.93 -4.93 -6.27
CA GLY A 219 -29.82 -5.47 -7.63
C GLY A 219 -28.41 -5.78 -8.09
N ILE A 220 -27.38 -5.21 -7.45
CA ILE A 220 -25.97 -5.37 -7.84
C ILE A 220 -25.12 -6.04 -6.77
N MET A 221 -25.61 -6.15 -5.52
CA MET A 221 -24.85 -6.72 -4.41
C MET A 221 -24.54 -8.20 -4.63
N THR A 222 -23.47 -8.67 -4.02
CA THR A 222 -23.22 -10.09 -3.84
C THR A 222 -24.03 -10.55 -2.64
N LEU A 223 -25.01 -11.43 -2.89
CA LEU A 223 -25.87 -12.01 -1.87
C LEU A 223 -25.10 -13.02 -1.02
N ASN A 224 -25.53 -13.17 0.24
CA ASN A 224 -24.96 -14.15 1.18
C ASN A 224 -23.42 -14.14 1.15
N PRO A 225 -22.79 -13.01 1.46
CA PRO A 225 -21.35 -12.91 1.40
C PRO A 225 -20.72 -13.90 2.37
N ILE A 226 -19.55 -14.40 2.00
CA ILE A 226 -18.74 -15.18 2.94
C ILE A 226 -18.41 -14.29 4.12
N THR A 227 -18.68 -14.77 5.33
CA THR A 227 -18.43 -14.06 6.58
C THR A 227 -17.48 -14.84 7.47
N ALA A 228 -16.89 -14.20 8.45
CA ALA A 228 -16.11 -14.85 9.49
C ALA A 228 -16.52 -14.35 10.88
N ALA A 229 -16.24 -15.13 11.90
CA ALA A 229 -16.48 -14.73 13.28
C ALA A 229 -15.38 -13.82 13.78
N THR A 230 -15.68 -12.95 14.76
CA THR A 230 -14.68 -12.13 15.46
C THR A 230 -13.56 -12.97 16.09
N THR A 231 -13.88 -14.22 16.44
CA THR A 231 -12.94 -15.19 17.04
C THR A 231 -12.09 -15.94 16.01
N THR A 232 -12.37 -15.81 14.72
CA THR A 232 -11.62 -16.47 13.64
C THR A 232 -10.16 -16.00 13.65
N PRO A 233 -9.18 -16.93 13.59
CA PRO A 233 -7.78 -16.57 13.47
C PRO A 233 -7.51 -15.78 12.18
N ALA A 234 -6.67 -14.77 12.24
CA ALA A 234 -6.34 -13.94 11.09
C ALA A 234 -5.79 -14.74 9.90
N PHE A 235 -4.98 -15.78 10.18
CA PHE A 235 -4.47 -16.69 9.16
C PHE A 235 -5.58 -17.45 8.44
N GLU A 236 -6.57 -17.95 9.17
CA GLU A 236 -7.72 -18.65 8.60
C GLU A 236 -8.55 -17.73 7.71
N ALA A 237 -8.76 -16.48 8.14
CA ALA A 237 -9.43 -15.47 7.34
C ALA A 237 -8.68 -15.16 6.03
N MET A 238 -7.36 -15.07 6.07
CA MET A 238 -6.53 -14.94 4.87
C MET A 238 -6.67 -16.12 3.92
N MET A 239 -6.73 -17.35 4.45
CA MET A 239 -6.95 -18.54 3.64
C MET A 239 -8.34 -18.54 2.97
N ILE A 240 -9.39 -18.18 3.72
CA ILE A 240 -10.76 -18.02 3.18
C ILE A 240 -10.76 -16.99 2.05
N MET A 241 -10.14 -15.83 2.26
CA MET A 241 -10.08 -14.79 1.23
C MET A 241 -9.32 -15.25 -0.02
N ALA A 242 -8.21 -15.96 0.14
CA ALA A 242 -7.41 -16.48 -0.96
C ALA A 242 -8.14 -17.57 -1.74
N GLU A 243 -8.78 -18.53 -1.03
CA GLU A 243 -9.51 -19.65 -1.62
C GLU A 243 -10.70 -19.18 -2.47
N HIS A 244 -11.40 -18.17 -1.97
CA HIS A 244 -12.58 -17.62 -2.65
C HIS A 244 -12.29 -16.42 -3.57
N GLY A 245 -11.04 -15.98 -3.66
CA GLY A 245 -10.62 -14.83 -4.50
C GLY A 245 -11.29 -13.50 -4.11
N ILE A 246 -11.60 -13.33 -2.81
CA ILE A 246 -12.24 -12.13 -2.28
C ILE A 246 -11.24 -11.25 -1.54
N HIS A 247 -11.49 -9.92 -1.56
CA HIS A 247 -10.64 -8.91 -0.91
C HIS A 247 -11.31 -8.25 0.31
N HIS A 248 -12.57 -8.56 0.55
CA HIS A 248 -13.37 -8.04 1.65
C HIS A 248 -14.07 -9.20 2.33
N LEU A 249 -13.94 -9.31 3.64
CA LEU A 249 -14.54 -10.36 4.45
C LEU A 249 -15.34 -9.69 5.58
N PRO A 250 -16.66 -9.65 5.50
CA PRO A 250 -17.48 -9.16 6.60
C PRO A 250 -17.29 -10.04 7.85
N VAL A 251 -17.15 -9.38 9.00
CA VAL A 251 -16.95 -10.05 10.29
C VAL A 251 -18.21 -9.87 11.12
N CYS A 252 -18.75 -10.97 11.65
CA CYS A 252 -19.96 -11.00 12.46
C CYS A 252 -19.67 -11.57 13.85
N ASP A 253 -20.42 -11.14 14.83
CA ASP A 253 -20.44 -11.83 16.12
C ASP A 253 -21.20 -13.17 15.98
N THR A 254 -20.63 -14.23 16.52
CA THR A 254 -21.17 -15.61 16.41
C THR A 254 -22.54 -15.83 17.04
N ASN A 255 -23.18 -14.80 17.57
CA ASN A 255 -24.49 -14.89 18.23
C ASN A 255 -25.70 -14.59 17.32
N THR A 256 -25.50 -14.35 16.02
CA THR A 256 -26.60 -14.02 15.07
C THR A 256 -26.73 -15.00 13.91
N ALA A 257 -26.30 -16.24 14.06
CA ALA A 257 -26.63 -17.30 13.11
C ALA A 257 -27.74 -18.18 13.74
N SER A 258 -28.98 -17.91 13.35
CA SER A 258 -30.14 -18.81 13.53
C SER A 258 -30.67 -19.20 12.19
#